data_d5e08f7094c039a541b3a3336b4e3f58
#
_entry.id   d5e08f7094c039a541b3a3336b4e3f58
#
_cell.length_a   1.000
_cell.length_b   1.000
_cell.length_c   1.000
_cell.angle_alpha   90.00
_cell.angle_beta   90.00
_cell.angle_gamma   90.00
#
_symmetry.space_group_name_H-M   'P 1'
#
loop_
_entity.id
_entity.type
_entity.pdbx_description
1 polymer ?
#
loop_
_entity_poly.entity_id
_entity_poly.type
_entity_poly.pdbx_seq_one_letter_code
_entity_poly.pdbx_strand_id
1 'polypeptide(L)'
;MKIKKLLKTTITVIIVVVICYLIYDNYYLFSNKLEYLYSKYISKNIKQTLNSNEYQKNENYEYVKINKNAKVKNKEDIKNAIYTFLDNGWDKYILKCDSKYETCLDDFKSMVENNVFLTDLSNFVHPFNTFNKINTTFTNTGNIILKKKDRYSEKQIEKINKKINKIYNENYDKNKTVEENIKTFHDYIINTTKYDKANKSGNSNVSSSTAYGVLFDGVGICSGYSDAMSLFLDKMKIKNYRISSDTHEWNLVYIEGAWKHLDLTWDDPITTDDSNIISYDYFLIDNNTLKNNSDKEHFFDENVYVEAK
;
A
#
# COMPACT_ATOMS: atom_id res chain seq x y z
N MET A 1 -50.06 -39.98 -5.21
CA MET A 1 -49.56 -38.86 -4.37
C MET A 1 -48.03 -38.59 -4.57
N LYS A 2 -47.14 -39.59 -4.62
CA LYS A 2 -45.71 -39.45 -4.81
C LYS A 2 -45.30 -38.77 -6.15
N ILE A 3 -45.91 -39.12 -7.27
CA ILE A 3 -45.56 -38.58 -8.60
C ILE A 3 -45.87 -37.06 -8.71
N LYS A 4 -47.00 -36.61 -8.18
CA LYS A 4 -47.31 -35.15 -8.16
C LYS A 4 -46.34 -34.34 -7.30
N LYS A 5 -45.85 -34.93 -6.20
CA LYS A 5 -44.84 -34.27 -5.34
C LYS A 5 -43.48 -34.20 -6.06
N LEU A 6 -43.08 -35.27 -6.75
CA LEU A 6 -41.86 -35.31 -7.54
C LEU A 6 -41.88 -34.31 -8.67
N LEU A 7 -43.01 -34.26 -9.42
CA LEU A 7 -43.15 -33.29 -10.53
C LEU A 7 -43.10 -31.85 -10.05
N LYS A 8 -43.69 -31.53 -8.88
CA LYS A 8 -43.64 -30.19 -8.27
C LYS A 8 -42.22 -29.83 -7.87
N THR A 9 -41.47 -30.75 -7.29
CA THR A 9 -40.06 -30.55 -6.90
C THR A 9 -39.18 -30.30 -8.13
N THR A 10 -39.35 -31.12 -9.19
CA THR A 10 -38.58 -30.94 -10.44
C THR A 10 -38.85 -29.60 -11.10
N ILE A 11 -40.13 -29.17 -11.17
CA ILE A 11 -40.48 -27.85 -11.71
C ILE A 11 -39.85 -26.73 -10.88
N THR A 12 -39.84 -26.84 -9.52
CA THR A 12 -39.24 -25.85 -8.66
C THR A 12 -37.73 -25.74 -8.91
N VAL A 13 -37.03 -26.87 -9.05
CA VAL A 13 -35.60 -26.92 -9.35
C VAL A 13 -35.29 -26.27 -10.69
N ILE A 14 -36.08 -26.58 -11.74
CA ILE A 14 -35.93 -25.96 -13.08
C ILE A 14 -36.11 -24.44 -13.00
N ILE A 15 -37.13 -23.96 -12.29
CA ILE A 15 -37.36 -22.53 -12.10
C ILE A 15 -36.18 -21.85 -11.41
N VAL A 16 -35.63 -22.46 -10.34
CA VAL A 16 -34.45 -21.92 -9.64
C VAL A 16 -33.24 -21.87 -10.56
N VAL A 17 -32.98 -22.92 -11.33
CA VAL A 17 -31.86 -22.95 -12.31
C VAL A 17 -32.02 -21.88 -13.37
N VAL A 18 -33.24 -21.70 -13.94
CA VAL A 18 -33.50 -20.65 -14.91
C VAL A 18 -33.33 -19.24 -14.31
N ILE A 19 -33.77 -19.04 -13.07
CA ILE A 19 -33.56 -17.77 -12.37
C ILE A 19 -32.07 -17.51 -12.14
N CYS A 20 -31.30 -18.51 -11.70
CA CYS A 20 -29.85 -18.38 -11.52
C CYS A 20 -29.14 -18.10 -12.85
N TYR A 21 -29.55 -18.74 -13.94
CA TYR A 21 -29.01 -18.48 -15.28
C TYR A 21 -29.34 -17.06 -15.76
N LEU A 22 -30.57 -16.58 -15.58
CA LEU A 22 -30.96 -15.22 -15.94
C LEU A 22 -30.25 -14.17 -15.10
N ILE A 23 -29.98 -14.45 -13.81
CA ILE A 23 -29.18 -13.58 -12.95
C ILE A 23 -27.73 -13.58 -13.42
N TYR A 24 -27.16 -14.73 -13.78
CA TYR A 24 -25.79 -14.81 -14.30
C TYR A 24 -25.62 -14.08 -15.64
N ASP A 25 -26.53 -14.32 -16.57
CA ASP A 25 -26.51 -13.72 -17.93
C ASP A 25 -26.73 -12.18 -17.89
N ASN A 26 -27.52 -11.70 -16.92
CA ASN A 26 -27.80 -10.28 -16.71
C ASN A 26 -27.05 -9.71 -15.49
N TYR A 27 -26.04 -10.40 -14.96
CA TYR A 27 -25.33 -10.00 -13.74
C TYR A 27 -24.82 -8.54 -13.82
N TYR A 28 -24.28 -8.14 -14.95
CA TYR A 28 -23.77 -6.79 -15.17
C TYR A 28 -24.88 -5.73 -15.14
N LEU A 29 -26.02 -6.00 -15.78
CA LEU A 29 -27.20 -5.14 -15.78
C LEU A 29 -27.86 -5.07 -14.39
N PHE A 30 -27.90 -6.20 -13.68
CA PHE A 30 -28.49 -6.28 -12.34
C PHE A 30 -27.60 -5.61 -11.28
N SER A 31 -26.29 -5.79 -11.35
CA SER A 31 -25.34 -5.13 -10.46
C SER A 31 -25.36 -3.62 -10.65
N ASN A 32 -25.37 -3.14 -11.88
CA ASN A 32 -25.49 -1.71 -12.20
C ASN A 32 -26.82 -1.11 -11.70
N LYS A 33 -27.92 -1.85 -11.82
CA LYS A 33 -29.23 -1.41 -11.33
C LYS A 33 -29.32 -1.42 -9.81
N LEU A 34 -28.70 -2.40 -9.15
CA LEU A 34 -28.59 -2.46 -7.68
C LEU A 34 -27.69 -1.32 -7.16
N GLU A 35 -26.59 -1.04 -7.82
CA GLU A 35 -25.71 0.10 -7.52
C GLU A 35 -26.44 1.44 -7.75
N TYR A 36 -27.21 1.55 -8.82
CA TYR A 36 -28.06 2.72 -9.05
C TYR A 36 -29.08 2.92 -7.93
N LEU A 37 -29.79 1.86 -7.52
CA LEU A 37 -30.76 1.93 -6.42
C LEU A 37 -30.07 2.23 -5.10
N TYR A 38 -28.92 1.60 -4.82
CA TYR A 38 -28.09 1.88 -3.66
C TYR A 38 -27.62 3.34 -3.64
N SER A 39 -27.12 3.83 -4.77
CA SER A 39 -26.68 5.23 -4.89
C SER A 39 -27.85 6.21 -4.73
N LYS A 40 -29.01 5.91 -5.31
CA LYS A 40 -30.18 6.77 -5.29
C LYS A 40 -30.87 6.87 -3.92
N TYR A 41 -30.96 5.74 -3.21
CA TYR A 41 -31.77 5.66 -1.97
C TYR A 41 -30.92 5.60 -0.72
N ILE A 42 -29.73 5.04 -0.75
CA ILE A 42 -28.87 4.82 0.40
C ILE A 42 -27.76 5.87 0.51
N SER A 43 -27.14 6.26 -0.61
CA SER A 43 -25.98 7.18 -0.59
C SER A 43 -26.33 8.63 -0.19
N LYS A 44 -27.60 9.04 -0.35
CA LYS A 44 -28.04 10.40 0.04
C LYS A 44 -27.88 10.70 1.52
N ASN A 45 -27.83 9.69 2.39
CA ASN A 45 -27.84 9.83 3.85
C ASN A 45 -26.67 9.12 4.55
N ILE A 46 -25.64 8.68 3.84
CA ILE A 46 -24.50 8.04 4.51
C ILE A 46 -23.68 9.14 5.18
N LYS A 47 -23.87 9.29 6.51
CA LYS A 47 -22.84 9.87 7.37
C LYS A 47 -21.67 8.90 7.38
N GLN A 48 -20.57 9.24 6.69
CA GLN A 48 -19.37 8.45 6.83
C GLN A 48 -18.74 8.76 8.20
N THR A 49 -18.59 7.73 9.01
CA THR A 49 -17.78 7.81 10.23
C THR A 49 -16.35 7.47 9.80
N LEU A 50 -15.47 8.45 9.86
CA LEU A 50 -14.08 8.33 9.47
C LEU A 50 -13.22 8.44 10.72
N ASN A 51 -12.79 7.29 11.24
CA ASN A 51 -11.87 7.21 12.35
C ASN A 51 -10.49 6.91 11.79
N SER A 52 -9.55 7.80 12.03
CA SER A 52 -8.17 7.58 11.66
C SER A 52 -7.52 6.60 12.62
N ASN A 53 -6.62 5.75 12.12
CA ASN A 53 -5.85 4.84 12.95
C ASN A 53 -4.57 5.53 13.51
N GLU A 54 -3.83 4.83 14.35
CA GLU A 54 -2.59 5.32 14.96
C GLU A 54 -1.38 5.42 14.01
N TYR A 55 -1.51 4.88 12.79
CA TYR A 55 -0.42 4.78 11.81
C TYR A 55 -0.35 5.95 10.84
N GLN A 56 -0.99 7.09 11.16
CA GLN A 56 -0.85 8.31 10.36
C GLN A 56 0.56 8.85 10.47
N LYS A 57 1.21 9.12 9.33
CA LYS A 57 2.50 9.82 9.34
C LYS A 57 2.35 11.32 9.55
N ASN A 58 1.22 11.92 9.14
CA ASN A 58 0.92 13.35 9.27
C ASN A 58 1.97 14.29 8.65
N GLU A 59 2.80 13.78 7.77
CA GLU A 59 3.81 14.54 7.08
C GLU A 59 3.22 15.18 5.83
N ASN A 60 3.71 16.35 5.49
CA ASN A 60 3.42 17.00 4.22
C ASN A 60 4.64 16.82 3.31
N TYR A 61 4.43 16.05 2.24
CA TYR A 61 5.38 15.85 1.15
C TYR A 61 4.78 16.42 -0.13
N GLU A 62 4.99 15.75 -1.27
CA GLU A 62 4.30 16.06 -2.53
C GLU A 62 2.76 15.99 -2.38
N TYR A 63 2.24 15.19 -1.46
CA TYR A 63 0.82 15.07 -1.16
C TYR A 63 0.48 15.65 0.21
N VAL A 64 -0.67 16.33 0.31
CA VAL A 64 -1.14 16.93 1.56
C VAL A 64 -2.52 16.43 1.95
N LYS A 65 -2.80 16.35 3.23
CA LYS A 65 -4.14 15.97 3.71
C LYS A 65 -5.14 17.07 3.43
N ILE A 66 -6.31 16.66 2.92
CA ILE A 66 -7.45 17.55 2.71
C ILE A 66 -8.55 17.29 3.73
N ASN A 67 -9.47 18.24 3.87
CA ASN A 67 -10.66 18.06 4.70
C ASN A 67 -11.49 16.89 4.15
N LYS A 68 -11.91 15.98 5.04
CA LYS A 68 -12.72 14.79 4.71
C LYS A 68 -14.02 15.05 3.95
N ASN A 69 -14.51 16.28 3.97
CA ASN A 69 -15.72 16.70 3.27
C ASN A 69 -15.41 17.63 2.08
N ALA A 70 -14.13 17.81 1.72
CA ALA A 70 -13.75 18.64 0.60
C ALA A 70 -14.32 18.07 -0.70
N LYS A 71 -14.70 18.96 -1.61
CA LYS A 71 -15.00 18.59 -2.98
C LYS A 71 -13.73 18.64 -3.81
N VAL A 72 -13.57 17.70 -4.69
CA VAL A 72 -12.47 17.63 -5.64
C VAL A 72 -12.70 18.62 -6.78
N LYS A 73 -11.75 19.53 -7.02
CA LYS A 73 -11.88 20.63 -8.00
C LYS A 73 -10.88 20.53 -9.15
N ASN A 74 -9.84 19.71 -9.00
CA ASN A 74 -8.77 19.52 -9.97
C ASN A 74 -8.03 18.21 -9.69
N LYS A 75 -7.04 17.85 -10.51
CA LYS A 75 -6.24 16.62 -10.35
C LYS A 75 -5.44 16.59 -9.06
N GLU A 76 -4.97 17.73 -8.60
CA GLU A 76 -4.22 17.84 -7.34
C GLU A 76 -5.11 17.49 -6.14
N ASP A 77 -6.35 17.96 -6.13
CA ASP A 77 -7.32 17.55 -5.10
C ASP A 77 -7.61 16.04 -5.14
N ILE A 78 -7.57 15.39 -6.33
CA ILE A 78 -7.71 13.92 -6.44
C ILE A 78 -6.55 13.23 -5.76
N LYS A 79 -5.30 13.62 -6.07
CA LYS A 79 -4.09 13.08 -5.43
C LYS A 79 -4.19 13.19 -3.90
N ASN A 80 -4.46 14.40 -3.43
CA ASN A 80 -4.56 14.71 -2.01
C ASN A 80 -5.72 13.99 -1.32
N ALA A 81 -6.83 13.73 -2.02
CA ALA A 81 -7.95 12.95 -1.51
C ALA A 81 -7.58 11.47 -1.33
N ILE A 82 -6.87 10.87 -2.29
CA ILE A 82 -6.41 9.49 -2.20
C ILE A 82 -5.34 9.36 -1.12
N TYR A 83 -4.39 10.30 -1.06
CA TYR A 83 -3.40 10.36 0.03
C TYR A 83 -4.07 10.44 1.40
N THR A 84 -5.04 11.37 1.57
CA THR A 84 -5.81 11.51 2.81
C THR A 84 -6.51 10.21 3.20
N PHE A 85 -7.12 9.53 2.24
CA PHE A 85 -7.78 8.24 2.44
C PHE A 85 -6.82 7.17 2.97
N LEU A 86 -5.64 7.06 2.35
CA LEU A 86 -4.63 6.06 2.71
C LEU A 86 -3.96 6.41 4.03
N ASP A 87 -3.44 7.63 4.21
CA ASP A 87 -2.69 8.00 5.41
C ASP A 87 -3.52 7.94 6.68
N ASN A 88 -4.85 8.17 6.59
CA ASN A 88 -5.75 7.96 7.72
C ASN A 88 -6.11 6.50 7.98
N GLY A 89 -5.73 5.57 7.09
CA GLY A 89 -6.08 4.16 7.21
C GLY A 89 -7.57 3.86 7.09
N TRP A 90 -8.33 4.68 6.37
CA TRP A 90 -9.77 4.45 6.23
C TRP A 90 -10.05 3.28 5.30
N ASP A 91 -11.02 2.43 5.65
CA ASP A 91 -11.45 1.31 4.80
C ASP A 91 -12.31 1.77 3.64
N LYS A 92 -13.05 2.87 3.85
CA LYS A 92 -13.97 3.47 2.89
C LYS A 92 -13.93 4.98 2.98
N TYR A 93 -13.92 5.63 1.81
CA TYR A 93 -14.02 7.08 1.71
C TYR A 93 -15.00 7.48 0.60
N ILE A 94 -15.90 8.43 0.89
CA ILE A 94 -16.87 8.96 -0.07
C ILE A 94 -16.54 10.43 -0.28
N LEU A 95 -16.27 10.78 -1.52
CA LEU A 95 -15.96 12.14 -1.94
C LEU A 95 -16.82 12.57 -3.12
N LYS A 96 -16.82 13.85 -3.42
CA LYS A 96 -17.63 14.46 -4.49
C LYS A 96 -16.77 15.33 -5.36
N CYS A 97 -17.05 15.30 -6.64
CA CYS A 97 -16.54 16.31 -7.58
C CYS A 97 -17.24 17.66 -7.33
N ASP A 98 -16.51 18.75 -7.50
CA ASP A 98 -17.12 20.06 -7.64
C ASP A 98 -17.88 20.13 -8.98
N SER A 99 -19.01 20.81 -9.00
CA SER A 99 -19.87 20.89 -10.20
C SER A 99 -19.20 21.62 -11.38
N LYS A 100 -18.12 22.36 -11.14
CA LYS A 100 -17.36 23.07 -12.18
C LYS A 100 -16.19 22.23 -12.72
N TYR A 101 -15.92 21.08 -12.14
CA TYR A 101 -14.87 20.16 -12.59
C TYR A 101 -15.47 19.06 -13.48
N GLU A 102 -15.70 19.39 -14.75
CA GLU A 102 -16.43 18.54 -15.70
C GLU A 102 -15.74 17.19 -15.96
N THR A 103 -14.40 17.15 -16.01
CA THR A 103 -13.62 15.93 -16.29
C THR A 103 -13.29 15.11 -15.04
N CYS A 104 -13.81 15.50 -13.87
CA CYS A 104 -13.44 14.92 -12.58
C CYS A 104 -13.52 13.39 -12.54
N LEU A 105 -14.58 12.78 -13.05
CA LEU A 105 -14.78 11.32 -13.01
C LEU A 105 -13.78 10.60 -13.92
N ASP A 106 -13.51 11.14 -15.10
CA ASP A 106 -12.54 10.57 -16.05
C ASP A 106 -11.11 10.68 -15.52
N ASP A 107 -10.76 11.86 -15.00
CA ASP A 107 -9.46 12.09 -14.38
C ASP A 107 -9.26 11.18 -13.16
N PHE A 108 -10.28 11.06 -12.31
CA PHE A 108 -10.21 10.17 -11.14
C PHE A 108 -10.04 8.70 -11.57
N LYS A 109 -10.80 8.25 -12.57
CA LYS A 109 -10.69 6.90 -13.11
C LYS A 109 -9.29 6.63 -13.65
N SER A 110 -8.78 7.53 -14.50
CA SER A 110 -7.43 7.42 -15.05
C SER A 110 -6.35 7.31 -13.96
N MET A 111 -6.49 8.09 -12.88
CA MET A 111 -5.51 8.10 -11.79
C MET A 111 -5.56 6.82 -10.94
N VAL A 112 -6.75 6.30 -10.60
CA VAL A 112 -6.85 5.06 -9.79
C VAL A 112 -6.58 3.79 -10.62
N GLU A 113 -6.54 3.87 -11.93
CA GLU A 113 -6.10 2.80 -12.82
C GLU A 113 -4.59 2.85 -13.10
N ASN A 114 -3.91 3.92 -12.71
CA ASN A 114 -2.46 4.07 -12.85
C ASN A 114 -1.74 3.46 -11.63
N ASN A 115 -1.18 2.27 -11.81
CA ASN A 115 -0.49 1.55 -10.74
C ASN A 115 0.79 2.26 -10.26
N VAL A 116 1.54 2.92 -11.16
CA VAL A 116 2.75 3.68 -10.79
C VAL A 116 2.36 4.81 -9.85
N PHE A 117 1.39 5.64 -10.23
CA PHE A 117 0.88 6.71 -9.39
C PHE A 117 0.40 6.22 -8.00
N LEU A 118 -0.33 5.08 -7.96
CA LEU A 118 -0.82 4.53 -6.69
C LEU A 118 0.31 3.96 -5.83
N THR A 119 1.35 3.40 -6.44
CA THR A 119 2.57 2.94 -5.75
C THR A 119 3.31 4.11 -5.16
N ASP A 120 3.63 5.13 -5.97
CA ASP A 120 4.32 6.33 -5.52
C ASP A 120 3.60 6.99 -4.34
N LEU A 121 2.28 7.16 -4.46
CA LEU A 121 1.47 7.73 -3.40
C LEU A 121 1.49 6.88 -2.13
N SER A 122 1.44 5.54 -2.26
CA SER A 122 1.49 4.62 -1.11
C SER A 122 2.83 4.63 -0.39
N ASN A 123 3.91 5.05 -1.05
CA ASN A 123 5.24 5.12 -0.46
C ASN A 123 5.35 6.18 0.64
N PHE A 124 4.52 7.21 0.59
CA PHE A 124 4.48 8.27 1.60
C PHE A 124 3.62 7.95 2.83
N VAL A 125 2.92 6.81 2.86
CA VAL A 125 2.12 6.40 4.01
C VAL A 125 2.79 5.28 4.80
N HIS A 126 2.38 5.09 6.06
CA HIS A 126 2.88 4.00 6.89
C HIS A 126 2.61 2.63 6.23
N PRO A 127 3.52 1.63 6.30
CA PRO A 127 3.33 0.32 5.70
C PRO A 127 1.97 -0.32 6.01
N PHE A 128 1.47 -0.19 7.23
CA PHE A 128 0.17 -0.75 7.62
C PHE A 128 -1.05 -0.03 7.03
N ASN A 129 -0.87 1.14 6.44
CA ASN A 129 -1.91 1.89 5.72
C ASN A 129 -1.90 1.64 4.21
N THR A 130 -0.96 0.81 3.72
CA THR A 130 -0.92 0.40 2.31
C THR A 130 -2.04 -0.60 1.96
N PHE A 131 -2.18 -0.91 0.70
CA PHE A 131 -3.29 -1.71 0.18
C PHE A 131 -2.82 -2.77 -0.81
N ASN A 132 -3.60 -3.85 -0.93
CA ASN A 132 -3.50 -4.79 -2.04
C ASN A 132 -4.32 -4.33 -3.24
N LYS A 133 -5.43 -3.61 -3.00
CA LYS A 133 -6.33 -3.11 -4.04
C LYS A 133 -7.17 -1.95 -3.53
N ILE A 134 -7.36 -0.94 -4.39
CA ILE A 134 -8.40 0.09 -4.22
C ILE A 134 -9.52 -0.19 -5.22
N ASN A 135 -10.73 -0.38 -4.71
CA ASN A 135 -11.93 -0.47 -5.51
C ASN A 135 -12.60 0.90 -5.54
N THR A 136 -12.86 1.41 -6.74
CA THR A 136 -13.51 2.70 -6.94
C THR A 136 -14.87 2.50 -7.56
N THR A 137 -15.90 3.11 -7.00
CA THR A 137 -17.28 3.10 -7.54
C THR A 137 -17.71 4.53 -7.80
N PHE A 138 -18.14 4.80 -9.03
CA PHE A 138 -18.70 6.07 -9.46
C PHE A 138 -20.22 6.00 -9.42
N THR A 139 -20.86 6.96 -8.77
CA THR A 139 -22.31 6.99 -8.68
C THR A 139 -22.91 8.03 -9.64
N ASN A 140 -24.15 7.80 -10.10
CA ASN A 140 -24.87 8.75 -10.95
C ASN A 140 -25.18 10.09 -10.24
N THR A 141 -24.93 10.18 -8.94
CA THR A 141 -25.09 11.42 -8.14
C THR A 141 -23.77 12.19 -7.99
N GLY A 142 -22.73 11.81 -8.75
CA GLY A 142 -21.42 12.45 -8.71
C GLY A 142 -20.59 12.13 -7.44
N ASN A 143 -20.95 11.08 -6.70
CA ASN A 143 -20.11 10.59 -5.62
C ASN A 143 -19.08 9.60 -6.16
N ILE A 144 -17.90 9.64 -5.59
CA ILE A 144 -16.82 8.68 -5.78
C ILE A 144 -16.65 7.93 -4.46
N ILE A 145 -16.70 6.61 -4.51
CA ILE A 145 -16.57 5.75 -3.34
C ILE A 145 -15.28 4.95 -3.50
N LEU A 146 -14.32 5.20 -2.61
CA LEU A 146 -13.10 4.41 -2.48
C LEU A 146 -13.29 3.36 -1.40
N LYS A 147 -12.84 2.14 -1.67
CA LYS A 147 -12.70 1.06 -0.68
C LYS A 147 -11.36 0.41 -0.87
N LYS A 148 -10.56 0.29 0.19
CA LYS A 148 -9.30 -0.44 0.12
C LYS A 148 -9.46 -1.86 0.66
N LYS A 149 -8.65 -2.76 0.09
CA LYS A 149 -8.33 -4.05 0.67
C LYS A 149 -6.94 -3.91 1.25
N ASP A 150 -6.82 -3.98 2.57
CA ASP A 150 -5.57 -3.82 3.28
C ASP A 150 -4.51 -4.83 2.83
N ARG A 151 -3.25 -4.40 2.84
CA ARG A 151 -2.09 -5.26 2.59
C ARG A 151 -1.80 -6.16 3.79
N TYR A 152 -2.03 -5.65 4.99
CA TYR A 152 -1.84 -6.35 6.25
C TYR A 152 -3.17 -6.58 6.96
N SER A 153 -3.42 -7.78 7.46
CA SER A 153 -4.54 -8.04 8.37
C SER A 153 -4.21 -7.54 9.78
N GLU A 154 -5.22 -7.20 10.58
CA GLU A 154 -5.07 -6.78 11.99
C GLU A 154 -4.19 -7.78 12.79
N LYS A 155 -4.40 -9.09 12.58
CA LYS A 155 -3.61 -10.14 13.23
C LYS A 155 -2.14 -10.12 12.81
N GLN A 156 -1.83 -9.79 11.57
CA GLN A 156 -0.44 -9.61 11.11
C GLN A 156 0.17 -8.37 11.74
N ILE A 157 -0.55 -7.25 11.75
CA ILE A 157 -0.12 -6.00 12.38
C ILE A 157 0.23 -6.23 13.86
N GLU A 158 -0.66 -6.89 14.60
CA GLU A 158 -0.42 -7.22 16.02
C GLU A 158 0.87 -8.05 16.22
N LYS A 159 1.05 -9.10 15.40
CA LYS A 159 2.24 -9.94 15.45
C LYS A 159 3.50 -9.16 15.09
N ILE A 160 3.46 -8.35 14.02
CA ILE A 160 4.60 -7.53 13.59
C ILE A 160 4.98 -6.55 14.69
N ASN A 161 4.02 -5.82 15.27
CA ASN A 161 4.28 -4.89 16.35
C ASN A 161 4.93 -5.56 17.56
N LYS A 162 4.47 -6.75 17.95
CA LYS A 162 5.11 -7.54 19.04
C LYS A 162 6.54 -7.91 18.68
N LYS A 163 6.79 -8.36 17.45
CA LYS A 163 8.12 -8.77 16.97
C LYS A 163 9.07 -7.56 16.92
N ILE A 164 8.64 -6.45 16.31
CA ILE A 164 9.40 -5.19 16.24
C ILE A 164 9.75 -4.69 17.65
N ASN A 165 8.78 -4.64 18.57
CA ASN A 165 9.00 -4.20 19.94
C ASN A 165 10.04 -5.07 20.65
N LYS A 166 9.97 -6.40 20.47
CA LYS A 166 10.94 -7.33 21.05
C LYS A 166 12.35 -7.05 20.52
N ILE A 167 12.51 -7.05 19.18
CA ILE A 167 13.82 -6.84 18.54
C ILE A 167 14.38 -5.47 18.90
N TYR A 168 13.55 -4.44 18.90
CA TYR A 168 13.95 -3.09 19.29
C TYR A 168 14.48 -3.04 20.72
N ASN A 169 13.76 -3.61 21.69
CA ASN A 169 14.16 -3.59 23.09
C ASN A 169 15.44 -4.40 23.37
N GLU A 170 15.72 -5.43 22.55
CA GLU A 170 16.90 -6.27 22.67
C GLU A 170 18.16 -5.64 22.03
N ASN A 171 18.00 -4.77 21.03
CA ASN A 171 19.11 -4.33 20.17
C ASN A 171 19.34 -2.81 20.13
N TYR A 172 18.33 -1.99 20.47
CA TYR A 172 18.49 -0.54 20.49
C TYR A 172 19.36 -0.09 21.66
N ASP A 173 20.39 0.69 21.37
CA ASP A 173 21.27 1.26 22.40
C ASP A 173 21.22 2.79 22.34
N LYS A 174 20.73 3.41 23.42
CA LYS A 174 20.67 4.87 23.57
C LYS A 174 22.03 5.58 23.57
N ASN A 175 23.12 4.83 23.81
CA ASN A 175 24.48 5.36 23.82
C ASN A 175 25.13 5.33 22.42
N LYS A 176 24.54 4.63 21.47
CA LYS A 176 24.94 4.65 20.06
C LYS A 176 24.36 5.87 19.33
N THR A 177 25.00 6.26 18.26
CA THR A 177 24.47 7.26 17.32
C THR A 177 23.18 6.77 16.67
N VAL A 178 22.44 7.67 16.04
CA VAL A 178 21.25 7.31 15.26
C VAL A 178 21.63 6.38 14.12
N GLU A 179 22.72 6.69 13.39
CA GLU A 179 23.24 5.87 12.30
C GLU A 179 23.62 4.46 12.74
N GLU A 180 24.34 4.32 13.87
CA GLU A 180 24.69 3.02 14.43
C GLU A 180 23.47 2.18 14.83
N ASN A 181 22.41 2.82 15.31
CA ASN A 181 21.15 2.13 15.61
C ASN A 181 20.40 1.73 14.32
N ILE A 182 20.39 2.58 13.28
CA ILE A 182 19.87 2.22 11.95
C ILE A 182 20.62 1.00 11.43
N LYS A 183 21.96 1.02 11.49
CA LYS A 183 22.82 -0.09 11.08
C LYS A 183 22.50 -1.38 11.83
N THR A 184 22.25 -1.29 13.13
CA THR A 184 21.87 -2.47 13.94
C THR A 184 20.62 -3.17 13.39
N PHE A 185 19.58 -2.43 12.99
CA PHE A 185 18.35 -3.03 12.45
C PHE A 185 18.47 -3.40 10.96
N HIS A 186 19.27 -2.66 10.19
CA HIS A 186 19.66 -3.03 8.85
C HIS A 186 20.33 -4.41 8.82
N ASP A 187 21.39 -4.57 9.60
CA ASP A 187 22.14 -5.83 9.71
C ASP A 187 21.26 -6.97 10.26
N TYR A 188 20.36 -6.67 11.20
CA TYR A 188 19.41 -7.65 11.71
C TYR A 188 18.51 -8.19 10.60
N ILE A 189 17.91 -7.31 9.80
CA ILE A 189 17.01 -7.72 8.71
C ILE A 189 17.76 -8.56 7.71
N ILE A 190 18.92 -8.11 7.20
CA ILE A 190 19.72 -8.84 6.21
C ILE A 190 20.15 -10.20 6.75
N ASN A 191 20.63 -10.28 8.00
CA ASN A 191 21.09 -11.54 8.60
C ASN A 191 19.97 -12.55 8.85
N THR A 192 18.70 -12.12 8.90
CA THR A 192 17.56 -12.99 9.20
C THR A 192 16.63 -13.24 8.01
N THR A 193 16.96 -12.66 6.85
CA THR A 193 16.11 -12.73 5.65
C THR A 193 16.93 -13.22 4.47
N LYS A 194 16.31 -13.93 3.55
CA LYS A 194 16.88 -14.28 2.24
C LYS A 194 16.04 -13.67 1.13
N TYR A 195 16.70 -13.18 0.10
CA TYR A 195 15.98 -12.65 -1.07
C TYR A 195 15.17 -13.74 -1.76
N ASP A 196 13.88 -13.49 -2.02
CA ASP A 196 12.96 -14.44 -2.66
C ASP A 196 13.18 -14.49 -4.18
N LYS A 197 14.18 -15.27 -4.61
CA LYS A 197 14.51 -15.48 -6.03
C LYS A 197 13.34 -16.08 -6.82
N ALA A 198 12.47 -16.87 -6.18
CA ALA A 198 11.32 -17.51 -6.82
C ALA A 198 10.25 -16.50 -7.21
N ASN A 199 10.10 -15.42 -6.45
CA ASN A 199 9.19 -14.33 -6.78
C ASN A 199 9.65 -13.56 -8.02
N LYS A 200 10.97 -13.37 -8.18
CA LYS A 200 11.55 -12.74 -9.38
C LYS A 200 11.27 -13.55 -10.68
N SER A 201 11.00 -14.85 -10.55
CA SER A 201 10.65 -15.74 -11.69
C SER A 201 9.13 -15.91 -11.89
N GLY A 202 8.28 -15.12 -11.22
CA GLY A 202 6.82 -15.13 -11.39
C GLY A 202 6.05 -16.12 -10.50
N ASN A 203 6.72 -16.87 -9.63
CA ASN A 203 6.11 -17.72 -8.61
C ASN A 203 5.91 -16.91 -7.32
N SER A 204 4.90 -16.02 -7.31
CA SER A 204 4.72 -15.06 -6.24
C SER A 204 4.41 -15.72 -4.88
N ASN A 205 5.32 -15.59 -3.92
CA ASN A 205 4.99 -15.70 -2.51
C ASN A 205 4.53 -14.32 -2.01
N VAL A 206 3.21 -14.17 -1.77
CA VAL A 206 2.62 -12.88 -1.36
C VAL A 206 3.21 -12.36 -0.04
N SER A 207 3.70 -13.25 0.84
CA SER A 207 4.30 -12.81 2.12
C SER A 207 5.65 -12.13 1.92
N SER A 208 6.45 -12.53 0.93
CA SER A 208 7.79 -11.96 0.69
C SER A 208 7.78 -10.48 0.30
N SER A 209 6.66 -9.99 -0.23
CA SER A 209 6.47 -8.56 -0.54
C SER A 209 6.10 -7.71 0.68
N THR A 210 6.04 -8.26 1.88
CA THR A 210 5.59 -7.59 3.11
C THR A 210 6.58 -7.76 4.25
N ALA A 211 6.56 -6.84 5.22
CA ALA A 211 7.33 -6.99 6.46
C ALA A 211 7.03 -8.31 7.21
N TYR A 212 5.85 -8.90 6.99
CA TYR A 212 5.52 -10.20 7.60
C TYR A 212 6.41 -11.32 7.07
N GLY A 213 6.59 -11.40 5.75
CA GLY A 213 7.49 -12.38 5.12
C GLY A 213 8.93 -12.23 5.62
N VAL A 214 9.44 -11.00 5.65
CA VAL A 214 10.77 -10.67 6.15
C VAL A 214 10.94 -11.09 7.61
N LEU A 215 10.03 -10.70 8.49
CA LEU A 215 10.18 -10.89 9.93
C LEU A 215 9.80 -12.28 10.43
N PHE A 216 8.95 -13.04 9.74
CA PHE A 216 8.44 -14.32 10.23
C PHE A 216 8.79 -15.50 9.33
N ASP A 217 8.80 -15.31 8.01
CA ASP A 217 9.08 -16.38 7.06
C ASP A 217 10.56 -16.38 6.64
N GLY A 218 11.31 -15.30 6.99
CA GLY A 218 12.73 -15.13 6.66
C GLY A 218 12.97 -15.00 5.15
N VAL A 219 11.98 -14.52 4.40
CA VAL A 219 12.07 -14.28 2.95
C VAL A 219 11.50 -12.92 2.59
N GLY A 220 12.15 -12.20 1.68
CA GLY A 220 11.73 -10.87 1.25
C GLY A 220 12.08 -10.57 -0.19
N ILE A 221 11.31 -9.67 -0.80
CA ILE A 221 11.70 -8.88 -1.97
C ILE A 221 11.85 -7.42 -1.55
N CYS A 222 12.27 -6.54 -2.44
CA CYS A 222 12.52 -5.12 -2.15
C CYS A 222 11.44 -4.45 -1.30
N SER A 223 10.16 -4.62 -1.65
CA SER A 223 9.05 -4.03 -0.89
C SER A 223 8.86 -4.63 0.52
N GLY A 224 9.24 -5.89 0.73
CA GLY A 224 9.22 -6.50 2.07
C GLY A 224 10.35 -5.96 2.97
N TYR A 225 11.56 -5.83 2.41
CA TYR A 225 12.70 -5.23 3.09
C TYR A 225 12.43 -3.76 3.45
N SER A 226 11.93 -2.96 2.49
CA SER A 226 11.63 -1.55 2.70
C SER A 226 10.51 -1.34 3.72
N ASP A 227 9.45 -2.16 3.70
CA ASP A 227 8.39 -2.14 4.71
C ASP A 227 8.95 -2.47 6.11
N ALA A 228 9.76 -3.53 6.24
CA ALA A 228 10.33 -3.95 7.52
C ALA A 228 11.25 -2.86 8.10
N MET A 229 12.11 -2.26 7.26
CA MET A 229 12.99 -1.19 7.70
C MET A 229 12.23 0.07 8.08
N SER A 230 11.18 0.46 7.32
CA SER A 230 10.30 1.57 7.68
C SER A 230 9.71 1.41 9.08
N LEU A 231 9.29 0.20 9.46
CA LEU A 231 8.73 -0.07 10.80
C LEU A 231 9.75 0.13 11.93
N PHE A 232 11.01 -0.22 11.72
CA PHE A 232 12.08 0.07 12.69
C PHE A 232 12.42 1.56 12.75
N LEU A 233 12.45 2.25 11.60
CA LEU A 233 12.67 3.69 11.53
C LEU A 233 11.53 4.45 12.24
N ASP A 234 10.27 4.06 12.01
CA ASP A 234 9.11 4.64 12.70
C ASP A 234 9.17 4.37 14.21
N LYS A 235 9.61 3.17 14.63
CA LYS A 235 9.83 2.85 16.06
C LYS A 235 10.91 3.72 16.71
N MET A 236 11.96 4.05 15.96
CA MET A 236 13.02 4.99 16.38
C MET A 236 12.58 6.46 16.27
N LYS A 237 11.37 6.75 15.72
CA LYS A 237 10.88 8.10 15.44
C LYS A 237 11.76 8.85 14.44
N ILE A 238 12.32 8.14 13.48
CA ILE A 238 13.11 8.69 12.39
C ILE A 238 12.18 8.95 11.21
N LYS A 239 12.21 10.17 10.70
CA LYS A 239 11.41 10.54 9.52
C LYS A 239 11.88 9.76 8.31
N ASN A 240 10.96 9.06 7.65
CA ASN A 240 11.25 8.19 6.52
C ASN A 240 10.02 8.00 5.64
N TYR A 241 10.26 7.63 4.40
CA TYR A 241 9.25 7.07 3.50
C TYR A 241 9.93 6.09 2.53
N ARG A 242 9.12 5.31 1.81
CA ARG A 242 9.65 4.44 0.76
C ARG A 242 9.75 5.22 -0.53
N ILE A 243 10.65 4.81 -1.38
CA ILE A 243 10.88 5.38 -2.70
C ILE A 243 10.95 4.25 -3.70
N SER A 244 10.42 4.44 -4.90
CA SER A 244 10.41 3.42 -5.94
C SER A 244 10.88 3.94 -7.29
N SER A 245 11.46 3.04 -8.04
CA SER A 245 11.63 3.11 -9.49
C SER A 245 10.56 2.25 -10.17
N ASP A 246 10.68 2.04 -11.48
CA ASP A 246 9.79 1.16 -12.22
C ASP A 246 9.86 -0.32 -11.75
N THR A 247 10.98 -0.75 -11.18
CA THR A 247 11.26 -2.16 -10.88
C THR A 247 11.72 -2.44 -9.46
N HIS A 248 11.99 -1.39 -8.67
CA HIS A 248 12.62 -1.53 -7.36
C HIS A 248 12.00 -0.57 -6.32
N GLU A 249 12.16 -0.90 -5.03
CA GLU A 249 11.67 -0.12 -3.89
C GLU A 249 12.67 -0.18 -2.74
N TRP A 250 12.96 1.00 -2.12
CA TRP A 250 13.88 1.13 -0.98
C TRP A 250 13.41 2.24 -0.03
N ASN A 251 14.21 2.60 0.97
CA ASN A 251 13.88 3.63 1.94
C ASN A 251 14.61 4.94 1.68
N LEU A 252 13.93 6.07 1.91
CA LEU A 252 14.52 7.38 2.09
C LEU A 252 14.39 7.78 3.55
N VAL A 253 15.49 8.21 4.16
CA VAL A 253 15.62 8.41 5.61
C VAL A 253 16.16 9.81 5.88
N TYR A 254 15.52 10.56 6.79
CA TYR A 254 16.00 11.87 7.21
C TYR A 254 16.86 11.77 8.45
N ILE A 255 18.15 12.02 8.28
CA ILE A 255 19.16 11.93 9.36
C ILE A 255 20.14 13.10 9.25
N GLU A 256 20.51 13.71 10.37
CA GLU A 256 21.50 14.77 10.47
C GLU A 256 21.21 15.98 9.54
N GLY A 257 19.93 16.29 9.34
CA GLY A 257 19.51 17.43 8.54
C GLY A 257 19.46 17.16 7.02
N ALA A 258 19.71 15.93 6.57
CA ALA A 258 19.68 15.53 5.17
C ALA A 258 18.88 14.25 4.93
N TRP A 259 18.35 14.13 3.72
CA TRP A 259 17.75 12.88 3.26
C TRP A 259 18.83 11.95 2.69
N LYS A 260 18.74 10.67 3.03
CA LYS A 260 19.67 9.60 2.64
C LYS A 260 18.93 8.39 2.10
N HIS A 261 19.47 7.76 1.09
CA HIS A 261 18.98 6.49 0.56
C HIS A 261 19.50 5.33 1.41
N LEU A 262 18.64 4.36 1.67
CA LEU A 262 18.93 3.16 2.43
C LEU A 262 18.29 1.96 1.75
N ASP A 263 19.08 1.11 1.12
CA ASP A 263 18.59 -0.05 0.41
C ASP A 263 19.17 -1.37 0.94
N LEU A 264 18.38 -2.01 1.77
CA LEU A 264 18.74 -3.31 2.36
C LEU A 264 18.82 -4.43 1.33
N THR A 265 18.05 -4.33 0.24
CA THR A 265 18.01 -5.37 -0.79
C THR A 265 19.33 -5.44 -1.57
N TRP A 266 19.90 -4.28 -1.88
CA TRP A 266 21.19 -4.18 -2.57
C TRP A 266 22.38 -4.33 -1.63
N ASP A 267 22.19 -4.12 -0.33
CA ASP A 267 23.16 -4.42 0.71
C ASP A 267 23.12 -5.91 1.18
N ASP A 268 22.16 -6.71 0.64
CA ASP A 268 22.02 -8.16 0.83
C ASP A 268 22.35 -8.92 -0.48
N PRO A 269 23.63 -8.97 -0.91
CA PRO A 269 24.00 -9.54 -2.20
C PRO A 269 23.73 -11.04 -2.24
N ILE A 270 23.16 -11.49 -3.36
CA ILE A 270 22.94 -12.91 -3.61
C ILE A 270 24.28 -13.58 -3.92
N THR A 271 24.76 -14.42 -3.01
CA THR A 271 26.00 -15.21 -3.20
C THR A 271 25.72 -16.55 -3.86
N THR A 272 26.74 -17.12 -4.52
CA THR A 272 26.63 -18.43 -5.19
C THR A 272 26.72 -19.61 -4.23
N ASP A 273 27.28 -19.40 -3.03
CA ASP A 273 27.49 -20.40 -1.98
C ASP A 273 26.55 -20.23 -0.79
N ASP A 274 25.51 -19.38 -0.93
CA ASP A 274 24.58 -19.01 0.13
C ASP A 274 25.27 -18.40 1.39
N SER A 275 26.50 -17.90 1.26
CA SER A 275 27.16 -17.16 2.33
C SER A 275 26.41 -15.85 2.61
N ASN A 276 26.29 -15.51 3.89
CA ASN A 276 25.63 -14.28 4.30
C ASN A 276 26.69 -13.14 4.33
N ILE A 277 26.67 -12.31 3.30
CA ILE A 277 27.55 -11.15 3.19
C ILE A 277 26.66 -9.91 3.26
N ILE A 278 27.06 -8.93 4.08
CA ILE A 278 26.40 -7.63 4.14
C ILE A 278 27.28 -6.62 3.41
N SER A 279 26.73 -5.95 2.42
CA SER A 279 27.29 -4.73 1.84
C SER A 279 26.76 -3.50 2.58
N TYR A 280 27.44 -2.38 2.38
CA TYR A 280 27.01 -1.07 2.83
C TYR A 280 27.11 -0.03 1.72
N ASP A 281 27.10 -0.49 0.48
CA ASP A 281 27.23 0.37 -0.70
C ASP A 281 26.00 1.26 -0.90
N TYR A 282 24.88 0.85 -0.31
CA TYR A 282 23.59 1.59 -0.32
C TYR A 282 23.09 1.96 1.08
N PHE A 283 23.99 1.92 2.08
CA PHE A 283 23.65 2.28 3.45
C PHE A 283 23.78 3.78 3.69
N LEU A 284 22.66 4.49 3.83
CA LEU A 284 22.55 5.93 4.11
C LEU A 284 23.39 6.83 3.18
N ILE A 285 23.39 6.52 1.89
CA ILE A 285 24.10 7.28 0.87
C ILE A 285 23.29 8.50 0.40
N ASP A 286 23.99 9.53 -0.05
CA ASP A 286 23.34 10.69 -0.67
C ASP A 286 22.96 10.43 -2.13
N ASN A 287 22.12 11.31 -2.70
CA ASN A 287 21.65 11.17 -4.07
C ASN A 287 22.78 11.24 -5.11
N ASN A 288 23.86 12.00 -4.87
CA ASN A 288 24.99 12.05 -5.80
C ASN A 288 25.71 10.72 -5.84
N THR A 289 25.92 10.10 -4.69
CA THR A 289 26.51 8.76 -4.58
C THR A 289 25.63 7.72 -5.27
N LEU A 290 24.29 7.75 -5.03
CA LEU A 290 23.36 6.86 -5.70
C LEU A 290 23.42 6.99 -7.21
N LYS A 291 23.41 8.22 -7.75
CA LYS A 291 23.51 8.48 -9.20
C LYS A 291 24.84 8.04 -9.78
N ASN A 292 25.93 8.13 -9.02
CA ASN A 292 27.26 7.70 -9.47
C ASN A 292 27.37 6.17 -9.55
N ASN A 293 26.59 5.42 -8.78
CA ASN A 293 26.53 3.95 -8.87
C ASN A 293 25.95 3.48 -10.22
N SER A 294 25.30 4.37 -10.98
CA SER A 294 24.88 4.20 -12.39
C SER A 294 23.99 2.98 -12.67
N ASP A 295 23.37 2.40 -11.67
CA ASP A 295 22.41 1.33 -11.92
C ASP A 295 21.02 1.90 -12.29
N LYS A 296 20.28 1.18 -13.12
CA LYS A 296 18.98 1.63 -13.61
C LYS A 296 17.84 1.33 -12.63
N GLU A 297 18.07 0.44 -11.68
CA GLU A 297 17.04 0.04 -10.72
C GLU A 297 16.75 1.15 -9.70
N HIS A 298 17.67 2.12 -9.52
CA HIS A 298 17.48 3.27 -8.64
C HIS A 298 17.07 4.57 -9.34
N PHE A 299 16.62 4.52 -10.59
CA PHE A 299 16.08 5.70 -11.28
C PHE A 299 14.64 5.96 -10.85
N PHE A 300 14.42 7.03 -10.11
CA PHE A 300 13.12 7.44 -9.57
C PHE A 300 12.65 8.77 -10.16
N ASP A 301 11.35 9.05 -10.05
CA ASP A 301 10.79 10.36 -10.48
C ASP A 301 11.09 11.44 -9.43
N GLU A 302 12.06 12.31 -9.75
CA GLU A 302 12.46 13.44 -8.89
C GLU A 302 11.36 14.52 -8.72
N ASN A 303 10.28 14.49 -9.49
CA ASN A 303 9.14 15.36 -9.28
C ASN A 303 8.16 14.80 -8.25
N VAL A 304 8.17 13.49 -8.03
CA VAL A 304 7.39 12.82 -6.99
C VAL A 304 8.18 12.78 -5.68
N TYR A 305 9.44 12.37 -5.74
CA TYR A 305 10.31 12.21 -4.56
C TYR A 305 11.25 13.41 -4.42
N VAL A 306 10.64 14.59 -4.18
CA VAL A 306 11.34 15.89 -4.21
C VAL A 306 12.47 15.96 -3.17
N GLU A 307 12.29 15.35 -2.02
CA GLU A 307 13.28 15.35 -0.93
C GLU A 307 14.47 14.42 -1.21
N ALA A 308 14.37 13.54 -2.20
CA ALA A 308 15.43 12.60 -2.57
C ALA A 308 16.53 13.21 -3.45
N LYS A 309 16.39 14.49 -3.85
CA LYS A 309 17.35 15.20 -4.74
C LYS A 309 18.68 15.50 -4.09
#